data_6f1f52fd1c04fe1ef0231737dc9c92f4
#
_entry.id   6f1f52fd1c04fe1ef0231737dc9c92f4
#
_cell.length_a   1.000
_cell.length_b   1.000
_cell.length_c   1.000
_cell.angle_alpha   90.00
_cell.angle_beta   90.00
_cell.angle_gamma   90.00
#
_symmetry.space_group_name_H-M   'P 1'
#
loop_
_entity.id
_entity.type
_entity.pdbx_description
1 polymer ?
#
loop_
_entity_poly.entity_id
_entity_poly.type
_entity_poly.pdbx_seq_one_letter_code
_entity_poly.pdbx_strand_id
1 'polypeptide(L)'
;AHCTEVAFWPQTEKMDPQKQVKSSCSGILYKPYTMIVYESTPNGQNFYKDEWDRANGTDDHGERLSAFEPLFVAWWEIEEYRLDPEDMLEWACTLIERRNDKSGNWDYMYWLWTIGATLQGIYWYRQKMKEYADIQDMQQEYPSDPVEAFKYSGQLVFDIYKVEQLRRFCREPVFQGDISGKSPKGEQAVE
;
A
#
# COMPACT_ATOMS: atom_id res chain seq x y z
N ALA A 1 14.31 13.18 -13.31
CA ALA A 1 14.96 12.34 -12.31
C ALA A 1 14.11 11.10 -12.06
N HIS A 2 14.76 9.99 -11.78
CA HIS A 2 14.14 8.75 -11.37
C HIS A 2 14.80 8.30 -10.05
N CYS A 3 14.03 8.27 -8.99
CA CYS A 3 14.45 7.86 -7.66
C CYS A 3 13.83 6.48 -7.38
N THR A 4 14.67 5.44 -7.34
CA THR A 4 14.24 4.06 -7.15
C THR A 4 14.34 3.65 -5.68
N GLU A 5 13.49 2.74 -5.26
CA GLU A 5 13.45 2.15 -3.91
C GLU A 5 13.40 3.20 -2.79
N VAL A 6 12.65 4.28 -3.01
CA VAL A 6 12.61 5.44 -2.10
C VAL A 6 12.12 5.06 -0.69
N ALA A 7 11.24 4.07 -0.58
CA ALA A 7 10.74 3.57 0.71
C ALA A 7 11.82 2.89 1.56
N PHE A 8 12.95 2.47 0.95
CA PHE A 8 14.07 1.80 1.63
C PHE A 8 15.24 2.74 1.92
N TRP A 9 15.13 4.01 1.55
CA TRP A 9 16.19 4.96 1.83
C TRP A 9 16.34 5.17 3.35
N PRO A 10 17.58 5.17 3.88
CA PRO A 10 17.79 5.26 5.31
C PRO A 10 17.22 6.56 5.90
N GLN A 11 16.43 6.43 6.94
CA GLN A 11 15.95 7.57 7.72
C GLN A 11 16.68 7.60 9.06
N THR A 12 17.59 8.55 9.20
CA THR A 12 18.39 8.76 10.42
C THR A 12 18.45 10.25 10.75
N GLU A 13 18.95 10.62 11.93
CA GLU A 13 19.17 12.03 12.28
C GLU A 13 20.02 12.81 11.25
N LYS A 14 20.93 12.12 10.55
CA LYS A 14 21.82 12.72 9.55
C LYS A 14 21.33 12.53 8.11
N MET A 15 20.47 11.57 7.86
CA MET A 15 19.98 11.23 6.53
C MET A 15 18.44 11.24 6.55
N ASP A 16 17.87 12.22 5.90
CA ASP A 16 16.44 12.41 5.74
C ASP A 16 16.09 12.22 4.25
N PRO A 17 15.37 11.15 3.88
CA PRO A 17 15.00 10.88 2.48
C PRO A 17 14.27 12.04 1.83
N GLN A 18 13.39 12.72 2.55
CA GLN A 18 12.66 13.88 2.03
C GLN A 18 13.59 15.02 1.63
N LYS A 19 14.60 15.32 2.46
CA LYS A 19 15.60 16.36 2.16
C LYS A 19 16.50 15.95 1.00
N GLN A 20 16.89 14.68 0.93
CA GLN A 20 17.72 14.15 -0.15
C GLN A 20 17.01 14.28 -1.50
N VAL A 21 15.75 13.84 -1.57
CA VAL A 21 14.94 13.94 -2.78
C VAL A 21 14.74 15.40 -3.19
N LYS A 22 14.35 16.27 -2.25
CA LYS A 22 14.19 17.72 -2.51
C LYS A 22 15.47 18.33 -3.03
N SER A 23 16.59 18.03 -2.40
CA SER A 23 17.91 18.55 -2.84
C SER A 23 18.28 18.06 -4.24
N SER A 24 18.07 16.77 -4.51
CA SER A 24 18.42 16.18 -5.80
C SER A 24 17.52 16.66 -6.95
N CYS A 25 16.26 16.95 -6.66
CA CYS A 25 15.26 17.31 -7.68
C CYS A 25 15.02 18.82 -7.79
N SER A 26 15.53 19.64 -6.87
CA SER A 26 15.29 21.11 -6.83
C SER A 26 15.73 21.86 -8.08
N GLY A 27 16.72 21.32 -8.81
CA GLY A 27 17.20 21.90 -10.06
C GLY A 27 16.38 21.53 -11.31
N ILE A 28 15.40 20.64 -11.17
CA ILE A 28 14.58 20.20 -12.29
C ILE A 28 13.46 21.23 -12.50
N LEU A 29 13.50 21.87 -13.64
CA LEU A 29 12.51 22.90 -14.00
C LEU A 29 11.22 22.28 -14.50
N TYR A 30 10.08 22.89 -14.20
CA TYR A 30 8.78 22.55 -14.79
C TYR A 30 8.76 22.97 -16.27
N LYS A 31 9.23 22.09 -17.13
CA LYS A 31 9.26 22.29 -18.59
C LYS A 31 8.71 21.03 -19.27
N PRO A 32 8.21 21.15 -20.51
CA PRO A 32 7.89 19.98 -21.32
C PRO A 32 9.08 19.01 -21.36
N TYR A 33 8.79 17.71 -21.30
CA TYR A 33 9.79 16.62 -21.32
C TYR A 33 10.67 16.52 -20.07
N THR A 34 10.31 17.19 -18.97
CA THR A 34 10.94 16.94 -17.67
C THR A 34 9.98 16.13 -16.78
N MET A 35 10.55 15.16 -16.06
CA MET A 35 9.78 14.29 -15.17
C MET A 35 10.59 13.94 -13.93
N ILE A 36 9.91 13.87 -12.81
CA ILE A 36 10.43 13.31 -11.56
C ILE A 36 9.58 12.10 -11.23
N VAL A 37 10.21 10.96 -11.01
CA VAL A 37 9.57 9.71 -10.65
C VAL A 37 10.12 9.22 -9.32
N TYR A 38 9.24 8.89 -8.38
CA TYR A 38 9.56 8.13 -7.19
C TYR A 38 8.95 6.74 -7.36
N GLU A 39 9.76 5.73 -7.29
CA GLU A 39 9.37 4.33 -7.45
C GLU A 39 9.86 3.54 -6.26
N SER A 40 9.03 2.68 -5.72
CA SER A 40 9.40 1.75 -4.66
C SER A 40 8.34 0.69 -4.48
N THR A 41 8.74 -0.50 -4.01
CA THR A 41 7.85 -1.34 -3.23
C THR A 41 7.62 -0.71 -1.86
N PRO A 42 6.44 -0.87 -1.25
CA PRO A 42 6.15 -0.28 0.06
C PRO A 42 7.01 -0.87 1.18
N ASN A 43 7.47 -0.01 2.06
CA ASN A 43 8.25 -0.40 3.23
C ASN A 43 7.87 0.47 4.44
N GLY A 44 6.69 0.27 4.98
CA GLY A 44 6.28 0.91 6.19
C GLY A 44 5.66 2.28 6.10
N GLN A 45 5.41 2.80 7.28
CA GLN A 45 5.04 4.19 7.49
C GLN A 45 6.32 5.03 7.40
N ASN A 46 6.58 5.62 6.26
CA ASN A 46 7.77 6.40 5.97
C ASN A 46 7.46 7.53 4.99
N PHE A 47 8.47 8.29 4.63
CA PHE A 47 8.35 9.39 3.66
C PHE A 47 7.63 9.00 2.35
N TYR A 48 7.88 7.80 1.81
CA TYR A 48 7.24 7.35 0.57
C TYR A 48 5.72 7.14 0.76
N LYS A 49 5.32 6.58 1.91
CA LYS A 49 3.90 6.43 2.26
C LYS A 49 3.23 7.80 2.43
N ASP A 50 3.90 8.74 3.10
CA ASP A 50 3.36 10.09 3.28
C ASP A 50 3.16 10.79 1.93
N GLU A 51 4.10 10.67 0.99
CA GLU A 51 3.95 11.22 -0.37
C GLU A 51 2.86 10.50 -1.16
N TRP A 52 2.70 9.19 -1.00
CA TRP A 52 1.61 8.42 -1.59
C TRP A 52 0.24 8.92 -1.08
N ASP A 53 0.09 9.10 0.22
CA ASP A 53 -1.17 9.58 0.81
C ASP A 53 -1.48 11.01 0.37
N ARG A 54 -0.49 11.88 0.30
CA ARG A 54 -0.65 13.25 -0.21
C ARG A 54 -1.03 13.26 -1.70
N ALA A 55 -0.45 12.40 -2.50
CA ALA A 55 -0.76 12.29 -3.93
C ALA A 55 -2.20 11.80 -4.19
N ASN A 56 -2.74 10.99 -3.28
CA ASN A 56 -4.12 10.51 -3.32
C ASN A 56 -5.10 11.44 -2.59
N GLY A 57 -4.60 12.38 -1.77
CA GLY A 57 -5.41 13.30 -0.98
C GLY A 57 -5.78 14.58 -1.72
N THR A 58 -6.90 15.17 -1.31
CA THR A 58 -7.34 16.51 -1.74
C THR A 58 -7.54 17.41 -0.54
N ASP A 59 -7.42 18.73 -0.75
CA ASP A 59 -7.78 19.74 0.23
C ASP A 59 -9.30 20.00 0.29
N ASP A 60 -9.72 20.93 1.13
CA ASP A 60 -11.13 21.33 1.29
C ASP A 60 -11.74 21.93 0.01
N HIS A 61 -10.93 22.31 -0.96
CA HIS A 61 -11.33 22.84 -2.26
C HIS A 61 -11.32 21.79 -3.37
N GLY A 62 -10.92 20.53 -3.05
CA GLY A 62 -10.82 19.44 -3.99
C GLY A 62 -9.53 19.45 -4.83
N GLU A 63 -8.55 20.29 -4.48
CA GLU A 63 -7.24 20.28 -5.14
C GLU A 63 -6.31 19.24 -4.52
N ARG A 64 -5.48 18.61 -5.35
CA ARG A 64 -4.52 17.59 -4.87
C ARG A 64 -3.52 18.19 -3.89
N LEU A 65 -3.23 17.47 -2.81
CA LEU A 65 -2.24 17.86 -1.81
C LEU A 65 -0.78 17.68 -2.29
N SER A 66 -0.57 17.04 -3.43
CA SER A 66 0.74 16.84 -4.04
C SER A 66 0.71 17.14 -5.53
N ALA A 67 1.85 17.56 -6.06
CA ALA A 67 2.08 17.70 -7.51
C ALA A 67 2.34 16.35 -8.20
N PHE A 68 2.57 15.28 -7.45
CA PHE A 68 2.76 13.95 -7.99
C PHE A 68 1.43 13.29 -8.32
N GLU A 69 1.44 12.49 -9.37
CA GLU A 69 0.34 11.60 -9.74
C GLU A 69 0.63 10.19 -9.25
N PRO A 70 -0.23 9.61 -8.40
CA PRO A 70 -0.01 8.25 -7.89
C PRO A 70 -0.30 7.24 -8.99
N LEU A 71 0.62 6.28 -9.16
CA LEU A 71 0.45 5.13 -10.03
C LEU A 71 0.75 3.87 -9.22
N PHE A 72 -0.23 2.98 -9.15
CA PHE A 72 -0.07 1.64 -8.58
C PHE A 72 -0.16 0.61 -9.71
N VAL A 73 0.77 -0.32 -9.74
CA VAL A 73 0.77 -1.44 -10.67
C VAL A 73 0.60 -2.71 -9.86
N ALA A 74 -0.56 -3.34 -9.96
CA ALA A 74 -0.83 -4.60 -9.29
C ALA A 74 -0.10 -5.76 -10.00
N TRP A 75 0.31 -6.79 -9.24
CA TRP A 75 0.98 -7.95 -9.82
C TRP A 75 0.16 -8.61 -10.95
N TRP A 76 -1.17 -8.62 -10.84
CA TRP A 76 -2.06 -9.27 -11.81
C TRP A 76 -2.22 -8.50 -13.13
N GLU A 77 -1.75 -7.26 -13.20
CA GLU A 77 -1.67 -6.47 -14.44
C GLU A 77 -0.43 -6.83 -15.26
N ILE A 78 0.55 -7.53 -14.67
CA ILE A 78 1.82 -7.89 -15.30
C ILE A 78 1.64 -9.22 -16.06
N GLU A 79 1.89 -9.20 -17.37
CA GLU A 79 1.62 -10.35 -18.24
C GLU A 79 2.50 -11.56 -17.96
N GLU A 80 3.70 -11.35 -17.46
CA GLU A 80 4.66 -12.39 -17.09
C GLU A 80 4.20 -13.25 -15.92
N TYR A 81 3.28 -12.76 -15.09
CA TYR A 81 2.75 -13.47 -13.93
C TYR A 81 1.51 -14.29 -14.30
N ARG A 82 1.66 -15.16 -15.31
CA ARG A 82 0.59 -16.06 -15.78
C ARG A 82 1.12 -17.48 -15.96
N LEU A 83 0.28 -18.43 -15.61
CA LEU A 83 0.54 -19.85 -15.79
C LEU A 83 -0.77 -20.56 -16.18
N ASP A 84 -0.75 -21.34 -17.24
CA ASP A 84 -1.91 -22.11 -17.66
C ASP A 84 -2.13 -23.32 -16.74
N PRO A 85 -3.32 -23.50 -16.15
CA PRO A 85 -3.70 -24.74 -15.48
C PRO A 85 -3.90 -25.86 -16.52
N GLU A 86 -3.82 -27.12 -16.09
CA GLU A 86 -4.06 -28.27 -16.96
C GLU A 86 -5.47 -28.26 -17.57
N ASP A 87 -6.47 -27.89 -16.78
CA ASP A 87 -7.85 -27.68 -17.21
C ASP A 87 -8.37 -26.33 -16.68
N MET A 88 -8.58 -25.40 -17.59
CA MET A 88 -9.04 -24.05 -17.28
C MET A 88 -10.48 -24.04 -16.73
N LEU A 89 -11.34 -24.92 -17.27
CA LEU A 89 -12.73 -24.98 -16.83
C LEU A 89 -12.83 -25.58 -15.42
N GLU A 90 -12.11 -26.65 -15.16
CA GLU A 90 -12.04 -27.24 -13.81
C GLU A 90 -11.49 -26.25 -12.80
N TRP A 91 -10.44 -25.50 -13.17
CA TRP A 91 -9.89 -24.44 -12.33
C TRP A 91 -10.91 -23.35 -12.01
N ALA A 92 -11.65 -22.84 -13.00
CA ALA A 92 -12.69 -21.83 -12.82
C ALA A 92 -13.82 -22.37 -11.92
N CYS A 93 -14.28 -23.60 -12.15
CA CYS A 93 -15.29 -24.23 -11.30
C CYS A 93 -14.82 -24.35 -9.84
N THR A 94 -13.57 -24.78 -9.64
CA THR A 94 -12.97 -24.87 -8.29
C THR A 94 -12.97 -23.54 -7.56
N LEU A 95 -12.61 -22.44 -8.25
CA LEU A 95 -12.65 -21.08 -7.66
C LEU A 95 -14.07 -20.68 -7.23
N ILE A 96 -15.08 -20.96 -8.06
CA ILE A 96 -16.47 -20.65 -7.78
C ILE A 96 -16.99 -21.45 -6.59
N GLU A 97 -16.72 -22.75 -6.56
CA GLU A 97 -17.16 -23.67 -5.49
C GLU A 97 -16.55 -23.29 -4.13
N ARG A 98 -15.29 -22.89 -4.14
CA ARG A 98 -14.53 -22.57 -2.92
C ARG A 98 -14.52 -21.07 -2.57
N ARG A 99 -15.32 -20.24 -3.22
CA ARG A 99 -15.32 -18.77 -3.06
C ARG A 99 -15.50 -18.23 -1.63
N ASN A 100 -16.06 -19.02 -0.74
CA ASN A 100 -16.25 -18.68 0.68
C ASN A 100 -15.33 -19.49 1.61
N ASP A 101 -14.44 -20.29 1.07
CA ASP A 101 -13.54 -21.13 1.83
C ASP A 101 -12.28 -20.35 2.20
N LYS A 102 -12.13 -20.06 3.48
CA LYS A 102 -10.96 -19.37 4.02
C LYS A 102 -9.77 -20.29 4.19
N SER A 103 -9.98 -21.62 4.18
CA SER A 103 -8.88 -22.57 4.24
C SER A 103 -8.06 -22.50 2.94
N GLY A 104 -6.74 -22.25 3.05
CA GLY A 104 -5.88 -22.11 1.88
C GLY A 104 -6.19 -20.88 1.01
N ASN A 105 -6.82 -19.86 1.57
CA ASN A 105 -7.05 -18.55 0.95
C ASN A 105 -7.88 -18.57 -0.36
N TRP A 106 -8.86 -19.47 -0.48
CA TRP A 106 -9.69 -19.57 -1.67
C TRP A 106 -10.64 -18.39 -1.84
N ASP A 107 -11.16 -17.84 -0.74
CA ASP A 107 -11.94 -16.62 -0.72
C ASP A 107 -11.14 -15.43 -1.30
N TYR A 108 -9.86 -15.34 -0.95
CA TYR A 108 -8.94 -14.36 -1.50
C TYR A 108 -8.69 -14.58 -3.02
N MET A 109 -8.46 -15.83 -3.45
CA MET A 109 -8.29 -16.15 -4.87
C MET A 109 -9.54 -15.79 -5.70
N TYR A 110 -10.73 -16.05 -5.15
CA TYR A 110 -11.98 -15.65 -5.80
C TYR A 110 -12.13 -14.13 -5.84
N TRP A 111 -11.76 -13.42 -4.77
CA TRP A 111 -11.75 -11.97 -4.75
C TRP A 111 -10.82 -11.39 -5.83
N LEU A 112 -9.63 -11.93 -6.03
CA LEU A 112 -8.72 -11.54 -7.11
C LEU A 112 -9.40 -11.60 -8.48
N TRP A 113 -10.19 -12.62 -8.73
CA TRP A 113 -10.97 -12.72 -9.96
C TRP A 113 -12.01 -11.59 -10.07
N THR A 114 -12.67 -11.23 -8.98
CA THR A 114 -13.67 -10.16 -9.00
C THR A 114 -13.09 -8.77 -9.26
N ILE A 115 -11.83 -8.55 -8.95
CA ILE A 115 -11.13 -7.27 -9.20
C ILE A 115 -10.45 -7.21 -10.58
N GLY A 116 -10.45 -8.31 -11.35
CA GLY A 116 -9.99 -8.33 -12.73
C GLY A 116 -8.77 -9.20 -13.01
N ALA A 117 -8.21 -9.90 -12.00
CA ALA A 117 -7.13 -10.85 -12.25
C ALA A 117 -7.58 -11.99 -13.16
N THR A 118 -6.73 -12.40 -14.11
CA THR A 118 -7.01 -13.50 -15.02
C THR A 118 -6.94 -14.85 -14.31
N LEU A 119 -7.65 -15.85 -14.82
CA LEU A 119 -7.59 -17.22 -14.28
C LEU A 119 -6.16 -17.77 -14.28
N GLN A 120 -5.38 -17.46 -15.32
CA GLN A 120 -3.96 -17.84 -15.41
C GLN A 120 -3.12 -17.11 -14.37
N GLY A 121 -3.37 -15.80 -14.13
CA GLY A 121 -2.68 -15.03 -13.10
C GLY A 121 -2.97 -15.57 -11.72
N ILE A 122 -4.23 -15.87 -11.40
CA ILE A 122 -4.62 -16.45 -10.11
C ILE A 122 -4.01 -17.86 -9.92
N TYR A 123 -3.94 -18.64 -10.99
CA TYR A 123 -3.29 -19.96 -10.94
C TYR A 123 -1.78 -19.80 -10.67
N TRP A 124 -1.11 -18.87 -11.36
CA TRP A 124 0.28 -18.53 -11.11
C TRP A 124 0.49 -18.09 -9.65
N TYR A 125 -0.33 -17.17 -9.15
CA TYR A 125 -0.25 -16.66 -7.79
C TYR A 125 -0.37 -17.80 -6.75
N ARG A 126 -1.31 -18.71 -6.97
CA ARG A 126 -1.49 -19.89 -6.12
C ARG A 126 -0.29 -20.83 -6.13
N GLN A 127 0.35 -21.04 -7.29
CA GLN A 127 1.57 -21.85 -7.35
C GLN A 127 2.72 -21.13 -6.65
N LYS A 128 2.88 -19.85 -6.90
CA LYS A 128 3.93 -19.02 -6.31
C LYS A 128 3.82 -18.92 -4.79
N MET A 129 2.60 -18.86 -4.26
CA MET A 129 2.34 -18.84 -2.82
C MET A 129 2.93 -20.03 -2.06
N LYS A 130 3.18 -21.16 -2.72
CA LYS A 130 3.82 -22.33 -2.09
C LYS A 130 5.29 -22.08 -1.71
N GLU A 131 5.90 -21.04 -2.22
CA GLU A 131 7.28 -20.66 -1.92
C GLU A 131 7.37 -19.79 -0.64
N TYR A 132 6.24 -19.30 -0.14
CA TYR A 132 6.15 -18.41 1.00
C TYR A 132 5.62 -19.13 2.25
N ALA A 133 6.05 -18.68 3.43
CA ALA A 133 5.63 -19.26 4.70
C ALA A 133 4.15 -18.97 4.98
N ASP A 134 3.68 -17.78 4.60
CA ASP A 134 2.28 -17.38 4.68
C ASP A 134 1.89 -16.45 3.54
N ILE A 135 0.58 -16.17 3.44
CA ILE A 135 0.06 -15.29 2.40
C ILE A 135 0.49 -13.83 2.59
N GLN A 136 0.81 -13.43 3.80
CA GLN A 136 1.17 -12.04 4.11
C GLN A 136 2.52 -11.68 3.49
N ASP A 137 3.48 -12.61 3.57
CA ASP A 137 4.79 -12.46 2.92
C ASP A 137 4.62 -12.36 1.40
N MET A 138 3.74 -13.19 0.83
CA MET A 138 3.43 -13.13 -0.60
C MET A 138 2.77 -11.81 -1.00
N GLN A 139 1.84 -11.32 -0.20
CA GLN A 139 1.12 -10.06 -0.45
C GLN A 139 2.03 -8.83 -0.33
N GLN A 140 3.09 -8.90 0.46
CA GLN A 140 4.08 -7.84 0.53
C GLN A 140 4.88 -7.71 -0.76
N GLU A 141 5.27 -8.85 -1.34
CA GLU A 141 6.07 -8.89 -2.58
C GLU A 141 5.21 -8.69 -3.84
N TYR A 142 3.98 -9.21 -3.82
CA TYR A 142 3.03 -9.19 -4.93
C TYR A 142 1.69 -8.63 -4.46
N PRO A 143 1.61 -7.33 -4.15
CA PRO A 143 0.37 -6.72 -3.67
C PRO A 143 -0.67 -6.61 -4.77
N SER A 144 -1.92 -6.87 -4.42
CA SER A 144 -3.05 -6.83 -5.36
C SER A 144 -3.75 -5.48 -5.42
N ASP A 145 -3.58 -4.66 -4.39
CA ASP A 145 -4.07 -3.29 -4.30
C ASP A 145 -3.16 -2.41 -3.42
N PRO A 146 -3.34 -1.08 -3.45
CA PRO A 146 -2.53 -0.17 -2.64
C PRO A 146 -2.67 -0.36 -1.13
N VAL A 147 -3.83 -0.82 -0.65
CA VAL A 147 -4.05 -1.06 0.79
C VAL A 147 -3.21 -2.25 1.25
N GLU A 148 -3.24 -3.33 0.46
CA GLU A 148 -2.43 -4.52 0.70
C GLU A 148 -0.93 -4.19 0.67
N ALA A 149 -0.50 -3.39 -0.31
CA ALA A 149 0.87 -2.95 -0.48
C ALA A 149 1.47 -2.30 0.78
N PHE A 150 0.69 -1.47 1.48
CA PHE A 150 1.14 -0.78 2.70
C PHE A 150 0.77 -1.49 4.00
N LYS A 151 0.11 -2.64 3.94
CA LYS A 151 -0.41 -3.37 5.11
C LYS A 151 0.69 -3.94 6.00
N TYR A 152 1.75 -4.48 5.43
CA TYR A 152 2.72 -5.33 6.15
C TYR A 152 3.97 -4.62 6.65
N SER A 153 3.96 -3.32 6.63
CA SER A 153 5.08 -2.52 7.06
C SER A 153 5.04 -2.20 8.56
N GLY A 154 5.37 -3.17 9.37
CA GLY A 154 5.42 -3.07 10.83
C GLY A 154 4.34 -3.89 11.54
N GLN A 155 4.52 -4.16 12.84
CA GLN A 155 3.50 -4.83 13.66
C GLN A 155 2.30 -3.90 13.83
N LEU A 156 1.30 -4.07 12.99
CA LEU A 156 0.03 -3.35 13.12
C LEU A 156 -0.79 -3.97 14.26
N VAL A 157 -1.19 -3.13 15.23
CA VAL A 157 -2.08 -3.54 16.32
C VAL A 157 -3.50 -3.81 15.80
N PHE A 158 -3.90 -3.14 14.72
CA PHE A 158 -5.23 -3.24 14.14
C PHE A 158 -5.15 -3.72 12.68
N ASP A 159 -6.14 -4.52 12.30
CA ASP A 159 -6.33 -4.94 10.91
C ASP A 159 -6.59 -3.71 10.01
N ILE A 160 -5.69 -3.46 9.06
CA ILE A 160 -5.73 -2.29 8.19
C ILE A 160 -7.00 -2.24 7.34
N TYR A 161 -7.54 -3.37 6.89
CA TYR A 161 -8.79 -3.41 6.13
C TYR A 161 -9.96 -2.95 6.97
N LYS A 162 -10.00 -3.31 8.25
CA LYS A 162 -11.02 -2.82 9.18
C LYS A 162 -10.87 -1.32 9.42
N VAL A 163 -9.63 -0.84 9.56
CA VAL A 163 -9.35 0.59 9.69
C VAL A 163 -9.82 1.35 8.45
N GLU A 164 -9.48 0.89 7.24
CA GLU A 164 -9.94 1.50 6.00
C GLU A 164 -11.47 1.46 5.83
N GLN A 165 -12.12 0.37 6.21
CA GLN A 165 -13.58 0.31 6.22
C GLN A 165 -14.21 1.32 7.19
N LEU A 166 -13.54 1.58 8.31
CA LEU A 166 -14.02 2.54 9.31
C LEU A 166 -13.76 3.99 8.87
N ARG A 167 -12.79 4.25 8.00
CA ARG A 167 -12.45 5.60 7.50
C ARG A 167 -13.66 6.34 6.94
N ARG A 168 -14.55 5.66 6.23
CA ARG A 168 -15.82 6.21 5.70
C ARG A 168 -16.80 6.71 6.77
N PHE A 169 -16.62 6.30 8.02
CA PHE A 169 -17.43 6.73 9.16
C PHE A 169 -16.74 7.83 9.98
N CYS A 170 -15.49 8.18 9.64
CA CYS A 170 -14.81 9.27 10.28
C CYS A 170 -15.54 10.60 9.98
N ARG A 171 -15.61 11.45 10.98
CA ARG A 171 -16.19 12.80 10.90
C ARG A 171 -15.19 13.74 11.53
N GLU A 172 -15.27 15.00 11.15
CA GLU A 172 -14.51 16.04 11.82
C GLU A 172 -14.76 16.01 13.34
N PRO A 173 -13.71 16.13 14.16
CA PRO A 173 -13.85 16.13 15.60
C PRO A 173 -14.68 17.34 16.04
N VAL A 174 -15.61 17.12 16.98
CA VAL A 174 -16.40 18.21 17.57
C VAL A 174 -15.52 19.19 18.36
N PHE A 175 -14.42 18.69 18.88
CA PHE A 175 -13.41 19.46 19.61
C PHE A 175 -12.02 18.90 19.30
N GLN A 176 -11.08 19.81 19.05
CA GLN A 176 -9.67 19.50 18.89
C GLN A 176 -8.86 20.39 19.83
N GLY A 177 -7.97 19.81 20.61
CA GLY A 177 -7.12 20.55 21.55
C GLY A 177 -6.17 19.61 22.28
N ASP A 178 -5.21 20.20 22.95
CA ASP A 178 -4.20 19.50 23.72
C ASP A 178 -4.73 19.12 25.09
N ILE A 179 -4.32 17.94 25.56
CA ILE A 179 -4.60 17.50 26.93
C ILE A 179 -3.40 17.92 27.78
N SER A 180 -3.61 18.86 28.69
CA SER A 180 -2.63 19.22 29.71
C SER A 180 -3.16 18.89 31.09
N GLY A 181 -2.29 18.39 31.95
CA GLY A 181 -2.65 18.05 33.32
C GLY A 181 -1.43 17.94 34.22
N LYS A 182 -1.67 18.03 35.52
CA LYS A 182 -0.63 17.76 36.50
C LYS A 182 -0.86 16.37 37.09
N SER A 183 0.20 15.60 37.26
CA SER A 183 0.12 14.36 37.98
C SER A 183 -0.35 14.61 39.43
N PRO A 184 -0.86 13.61 40.12
CA PRO A 184 -1.22 13.74 41.56
C PRO A 184 -0.06 14.21 42.44
N LYS A 185 1.17 14.12 41.93
CA LYS A 185 2.40 14.65 42.60
C LYS A 185 2.83 16.04 42.13
N GLY A 186 2.00 16.71 41.31
CA GLY A 186 2.30 18.06 40.83
C GLY A 186 3.22 18.16 39.59
N GLU A 187 3.67 17.03 39.05
CA GLU A 187 4.43 16.99 37.80
C GLU A 187 3.49 17.06 36.58
N GLN A 188 3.92 17.68 35.50
CA GLN A 188 3.16 17.66 34.24
C GLN A 188 3.09 16.23 33.72
N ALA A 189 1.88 15.76 33.48
CA ALA A 189 1.67 14.39 33.01
C ALA A 189 1.86 14.27 31.49
N VAL A 190 1.58 15.34 30.74
CA VAL A 190 1.78 15.45 29.28
C VAL A 190 1.90 16.94 28.95
N GLU A 191 2.88 17.30 28.14
CA GLU A 191 2.94 18.56 27.38
C GLU A 191 2.54 18.30 25.94
#